data_90d9a496b153207def8f366132ad8e86
#
_entry.id   90d9a496b153207def8f366132ad8e86
#
_cell.length_a   1.000
_cell.length_b   1.000
_cell.length_c   1.000
_cell.angle_alpha   90.00
_cell.angle_beta   90.00
_cell.angle_gamma   90.00
#
_symmetry.space_group_name_H-M   'P 1'
#
loop_
_entity.id
_entity.type
_entity.pdbx_description
1 polymer ?
#
loop_
_entity_poly.entity_id
_entity_poly.type
_entity_poly.pdbx_seq_one_letter_code
_entity_poly.pdbx_strand_id
1 'polypeptide(L)'
;MKKGLFVIAAIIAIAGCKKDKEKPQPEAIVVSASGDITTKMDEFRTLLGAVLNTTPGQTSGRREINWDGVPDSFSLKRIPSDFFNPLDPGAPAARQRGLVYSGSTDARVSSNAFADLEPTNANEFVPFSGSKVFSAVSSNAWNVDFQVAGQSVAASIKGFGAVFSDVDRSTTTIEYFSGPVSLGVFTVPVKTTGSHSFLGVYFPHEKVTRVKITQGEAPVAAGQKDVSSGGTNDLVVMDDFLYDEPRANQ
;
A
#
# COMPACT_ATOMS: atom_id res chain seq x y z
N MET A 1 -15.50 17.94 -83.47
CA MET A 1 -15.82 18.11 -82.00
C MET A 1 -15.28 16.91 -81.23
N LYS A 2 -14.12 17.09 -80.61
CA LYS A 2 -13.47 16.01 -79.80
C LYS A 2 -13.81 16.21 -78.31
N LYS A 3 -14.55 15.28 -77.68
CA LYS A 3 -14.87 15.29 -76.24
C LYS A 3 -13.67 14.68 -75.47
N GLY A 4 -13.01 15.50 -74.71
CA GLY A 4 -11.95 15.02 -73.77
C GLY A 4 -12.59 14.44 -72.52
N LEU A 5 -12.16 13.24 -72.18
CA LEU A 5 -12.54 12.50 -70.94
C LEU A 5 -11.51 12.85 -69.88
N PHE A 6 -11.91 13.56 -68.82
CA PHE A 6 -11.07 13.78 -67.62
C PHE A 6 -11.25 12.62 -66.65
N VAL A 7 -10.19 11.88 -66.40
CA VAL A 7 -10.14 10.85 -65.34
C VAL A 7 -9.58 11.52 -64.10
N ILE A 8 -10.41 11.64 -63.07
CA ILE A 8 -9.99 12.10 -61.75
C ILE A 8 -9.51 10.88 -60.95
N ALA A 9 -8.21 10.79 -60.69
CA ALA A 9 -7.65 9.78 -59.79
C ALA A 9 -7.83 10.24 -58.35
N ALA A 10 -8.68 9.55 -57.58
CA ALA A 10 -8.82 9.74 -56.14
C ALA A 10 -7.67 9.02 -55.41
N ILE A 11 -6.77 9.79 -54.79
CA ILE A 11 -5.73 9.23 -53.89
C ILE A 11 -6.39 9.00 -52.54
N ILE A 12 -6.62 7.73 -52.17
CA ILE A 12 -7.04 7.32 -50.82
C ILE A 12 -5.77 7.30 -49.94
N ALA A 13 -5.62 8.30 -49.09
CA ALA A 13 -4.62 8.29 -48.03
C ALA A 13 -5.05 7.31 -46.91
N ILE A 14 -4.44 6.16 -46.82
CA ILE A 14 -4.62 5.22 -45.72
C ILE A 14 -3.85 5.80 -44.53
N ALA A 15 -4.55 6.47 -43.61
CA ALA A 15 -4.02 6.82 -42.32
C ALA A 15 -3.84 5.54 -41.49
N GLY A 16 -2.64 4.98 -41.49
CA GLY A 16 -2.28 3.87 -40.64
C GLY A 16 -2.27 4.34 -39.16
N CYS A 17 -3.31 3.99 -38.42
CA CYS A 17 -3.23 4.06 -36.95
C CYS A 17 -2.08 3.17 -36.49
N LYS A 18 -0.98 3.77 -36.02
CA LYS A 18 0.01 3.08 -35.22
C LYS A 18 -0.72 2.68 -33.93
N LYS A 19 -1.03 1.40 -33.77
CA LYS A 19 -1.34 0.83 -32.46
C LYS A 19 -0.06 1.00 -31.63
N ASP A 20 -0.09 1.91 -30.65
CA ASP A 20 0.90 1.92 -29.61
C ASP A 20 0.90 0.52 -28.98
N LYS A 21 2.02 -0.20 -29.12
CA LYS A 21 2.19 -1.49 -28.46
C LYS A 21 2.20 -1.17 -26.97
N GLU A 22 1.15 -1.56 -26.25
CA GLU A 22 1.16 -1.54 -24.79
C GLU A 22 2.46 -2.21 -24.34
N LYS A 23 3.21 -1.50 -23.49
CA LYS A 23 4.41 -2.10 -22.88
C LYS A 23 3.95 -3.33 -22.10
N PRO A 24 4.66 -4.47 -22.21
CA PRO A 24 4.32 -5.64 -21.41
C PRO A 24 4.25 -5.24 -19.94
N GLN A 25 3.20 -5.68 -19.26
CA GLN A 25 3.10 -5.50 -17.80
C GLN A 25 4.30 -6.19 -17.13
N PRO A 26 4.92 -5.58 -16.11
CA PRO A 26 6.02 -6.20 -15.41
C PRO A 26 5.59 -7.50 -14.76
N GLU A 27 6.49 -8.46 -14.69
CA GLU A 27 6.24 -9.72 -13.98
C GLU A 27 6.02 -9.45 -12.50
N ALA A 28 4.87 -9.91 -11.98
CA ALA A 28 4.48 -9.73 -10.59
C ALA A 28 4.00 -11.05 -9.99
N ILE A 29 4.49 -11.39 -8.81
CA ILE A 29 3.99 -12.50 -7.99
C ILE A 29 3.01 -11.91 -6.98
N VAL A 30 1.73 -12.23 -7.15
CA VAL A 30 0.65 -11.76 -6.28
C VAL A 30 0.32 -12.83 -5.26
N VAL A 31 0.36 -12.49 -3.99
CA VAL A 31 -0.05 -13.33 -2.87
C VAL A 31 -1.19 -12.63 -2.14
N SER A 32 -2.35 -13.24 -2.11
CA SER A 32 -3.53 -12.63 -1.47
C SER A 32 -4.39 -13.68 -0.79
N ALA A 33 -5.11 -13.25 0.25
CA ALA A 33 -6.07 -14.06 0.99
C ALA A 33 -7.11 -13.18 1.69
N SER A 34 -8.22 -13.79 2.09
CA SER A 34 -9.20 -13.19 2.99
C SER A 34 -9.74 -14.22 3.98
N GLY A 35 -10.11 -13.78 5.17
CA GLY A 35 -10.44 -14.66 6.31
C GLY A 35 -9.18 -15.11 7.05
N ASP A 36 -8.83 -16.38 7.01
CA ASP A 36 -7.53 -16.85 7.52
C ASP A 36 -6.43 -16.54 6.49
N ILE A 37 -5.65 -15.52 6.79
CA ILE A 37 -4.60 -14.99 5.92
C ILE A 37 -3.21 -15.53 6.26
N THR A 38 -3.05 -16.31 7.34
CA THR A 38 -1.76 -16.68 7.95
C THR A 38 -0.85 -17.39 6.95
N THR A 39 -1.36 -18.43 6.28
CA THR A 39 -0.56 -19.21 5.32
C THR A 39 -0.05 -18.33 4.16
N LYS A 40 -0.87 -17.43 3.66
CA LYS A 40 -0.47 -16.54 2.56
C LYS A 40 0.52 -15.48 3.00
N MET A 41 0.41 -14.97 4.21
CA MET A 41 1.43 -14.10 4.78
C MET A 41 2.79 -14.83 4.90
N ASP A 42 2.81 -16.11 5.30
CA ASP A 42 4.05 -16.89 5.40
C ASP A 42 4.66 -17.19 4.02
N GLU A 43 3.85 -17.45 3.01
CA GLU A 43 4.30 -17.51 1.62
C GLU A 43 4.97 -16.19 1.19
N PHE A 44 4.34 -15.07 1.50
CA PHE A 44 4.89 -13.75 1.17
C PHE A 44 6.16 -13.43 1.94
N ARG A 45 6.23 -13.76 3.24
CA ARG A 45 7.46 -13.66 4.06
C ARG A 45 8.63 -14.41 3.42
N THR A 46 8.35 -15.58 2.84
CA THR A 46 9.37 -16.38 2.14
C THR A 46 9.91 -15.66 0.90
N LEU A 47 9.04 -15.01 0.11
CA LEU A 47 9.45 -14.22 -1.06
C LEU A 47 10.30 -13.00 -0.67
N LEU A 48 9.95 -12.31 0.42
CA LEU A 48 10.64 -11.12 0.90
C LEU A 48 12.02 -11.44 1.54
N GLY A 49 12.17 -12.65 2.10
CA GLY A 49 13.39 -13.12 2.75
C GLY A 49 13.14 -13.72 4.13
N ALA A 50 13.86 -14.80 4.42
CA ALA A 50 13.64 -15.61 5.62
C ALA A 50 13.92 -14.86 6.92
N VAL A 51 14.90 -13.94 6.93
CA VAL A 51 15.37 -13.24 8.14
C VAL A 51 14.56 -11.97 8.37
N LEU A 52 13.97 -11.85 9.56
CA LEU A 52 13.34 -10.60 10.02
C LEU A 52 14.41 -9.64 10.56
N ASN A 53 14.55 -8.49 9.91
CA ASN A 53 15.51 -7.46 10.29
C ASN A 53 14.90 -6.48 11.30
N THR A 54 15.56 -6.31 12.45
CA THR A 54 15.13 -5.40 13.52
C THR A 54 16.06 -4.19 13.72
N THR A 55 17.22 -4.20 13.07
CA THR A 55 18.25 -3.14 13.16
C THR A 55 18.67 -2.68 11.75
N PRO A 56 19.17 -1.44 11.57
CA PRO A 56 19.70 -0.99 10.29
C PRO A 56 20.97 -1.71 9.86
N GLY A 57 21.45 -1.44 8.64
CA GLY A 57 22.71 -1.98 8.10
C GLY A 57 22.61 -3.37 7.49
N GLN A 58 21.40 -3.87 7.27
CA GLN A 58 21.18 -5.17 6.63
C GLN A 58 21.25 -5.07 5.10
N THR A 59 21.60 -6.19 4.46
CA THR A 59 21.71 -6.26 2.99
C THR A 59 20.73 -7.23 2.33
N SER A 60 19.97 -7.96 3.14
CA SER A 60 18.95 -8.92 2.70
C SER A 60 17.97 -9.19 3.84
N GLY A 61 16.94 -9.98 3.60
CA GLY A 61 15.90 -10.29 4.55
C GLY A 61 14.69 -9.37 4.40
N ARG A 62 13.83 -9.38 5.38
CA ARG A 62 12.57 -8.62 5.36
C ARG A 62 12.41 -7.74 6.58
N ARG A 63 11.49 -6.79 6.48
CA ARG A 63 11.02 -5.96 7.57
C ARG A 63 9.52 -6.12 7.74
N GLU A 64 9.07 -6.08 8.97
CA GLU A 64 7.66 -6.09 9.32
C GLU A 64 7.37 -4.93 10.27
N ILE A 65 6.24 -4.28 10.10
CA ILE A 65 5.72 -3.26 11.00
C ILE A 65 4.36 -3.75 11.47
N ASN A 66 4.28 -4.07 12.74
CA ASN A 66 3.03 -4.03 13.47
C ASN A 66 2.97 -2.70 14.24
N TRP A 67 1.81 -2.16 14.40
CA TRP A 67 1.62 -0.80 14.93
C TRP A 67 1.70 -0.76 16.45
N ASP A 68 1.81 -1.90 17.13
CA ASP A 68 1.87 -2.00 18.59
C ASP A 68 3.09 -1.32 19.21
N GLY A 69 4.18 -1.22 18.45
CA GLY A 69 5.37 -0.47 18.86
C GLY A 69 5.22 1.05 18.86
N VAL A 70 4.11 1.58 18.35
CA VAL A 70 3.81 3.03 18.42
C VAL A 70 3.30 3.35 19.83
N PRO A 71 3.91 4.31 20.56
CA PRO A 71 3.47 4.66 21.91
C PRO A 71 2.02 5.13 21.97
N ASP A 72 1.31 4.83 23.06
CA ASP A 72 -0.08 5.23 23.27
C ASP A 72 -0.29 6.76 23.25
N SER A 73 0.76 7.53 23.51
CA SER A 73 0.72 8.98 23.35
C SER A 73 0.40 9.46 21.92
N PHE A 74 0.47 8.57 20.92
CA PHE A 74 0.07 8.80 19.53
C PHE A 74 -1.32 8.27 19.17
N SER A 75 -2.04 7.61 20.09
CA SER A 75 -3.37 7.02 19.80
C SER A 75 -4.37 8.02 19.23
N LEU A 76 -4.29 9.30 19.66
CA LEU A 76 -5.16 10.38 19.17
C LEU A 76 -4.40 11.47 18.44
N LYS A 77 -3.16 11.20 18.02
CA LYS A 77 -2.27 12.19 17.42
C LYS A 77 -1.67 11.63 16.14
N ARG A 78 -1.34 12.54 15.26
CA ARG A 78 -0.56 12.25 14.05
C ARG A 78 0.77 11.60 14.41
N ILE A 79 1.08 10.48 13.78
CA ILE A 79 2.38 9.83 13.82
C ILE A 79 3.31 10.60 12.87
N PRO A 80 4.56 10.95 13.26
CA PRO A 80 5.54 11.50 12.34
C PRO A 80 5.73 10.64 11.09
N SER A 81 5.88 11.25 9.92
CA SER A 81 5.99 10.52 8.66
C SER A 81 7.21 9.60 8.57
N ASP A 82 8.24 9.91 9.34
CA ASP A 82 9.50 9.16 9.47
C ASP A 82 9.56 8.30 10.74
N PHE A 83 8.42 8.06 11.40
CA PHE A 83 8.38 7.29 12.66
C PHE A 83 9.11 5.95 12.55
N PHE A 84 9.05 5.29 11.39
CA PHE A 84 9.75 4.03 11.11
C PHE A 84 11.04 4.20 10.31
N ASN A 85 11.58 5.42 10.25
CA ASN A 85 12.96 5.67 9.85
C ASN A 85 13.51 6.97 10.47
N PRO A 86 13.45 7.15 11.81
CA PRO A 86 13.94 8.36 12.45
C PRO A 86 15.46 8.48 12.28
N LEU A 87 15.91 9.72 12.03
CA LEU A 87 17.33 10.03 11.79
C LEU A 87 17.99 10.69 13.00
N ASP A 88 17.25 10.97 14.06
CA ASP A 88 17.79 11.54 15.29
C ASP A 88 18.84 10.63 15.90
N PRO A 89 19.99 11.14 16.36
CA PRO A 89 21.08 10.34 16.92
C PRO A 89 20.70 9.46 18.13
N GLY A 90 19.63 9.82 18.85
CA GLY A 90 19.10 9.08 19.99
C GLY A 90 17.94 8.14 19.64
N ALA A 91 17.55 8.04 18.38
CA ALA A 91 16.42 7.22 17.98
C ALA A 91 16.71 5.72 18.17
N PRO A 92 15.74 4.94 18.67
CA PRO A 92 15.92 3.50 18.79
C PRO A 92 16.18 2.85 17.43
N ALA A 93 17.26 2.06 17.31
CA ALA A 93 17.61 1.35 16.08
C ALA A 93 16.46 0.44 15.57
N ALA A 94 15.66 -0.12 16.49
CA ALA A 94 14.49 -0.93 16.15
C ALA A 94 13.39 -0.15 15.39
N ARG A 95 13.40 1.18 15.42
CA ARG A 95 12.50 2.04 14.63
C ARG A 95 13.07 2.41 13.27
N GLN A 96 14.36 2.24 13.05
CA GLN A 96 15.04 2.55 11.79
C GLN A 96 14.81 1.42 10.78
N ARG A 97 13.62 1.40 10.18
CA ARG A 97 13.15 0.33 9.28
C ARG A 97 13.08 0.74 7.82
N GLY A 98 13.43 2.00 7.50
CA GLY A 98 13.49 2.46 6.12
C GLY A 98 12.14 2.75 5.48
N LEU A 99 11.06 2.85 6.25
CA LEU A 99 9.74 3.21 5.76
C LEU A 99 9.40 4.65 6.18
N VAL A 100 8.99 5.45 5.20
CA VAL A 100 8.43 6.78 5.40
C VAL A 100 7.12 6.89 4.65
N TYR A 101 6.18 7.70 5.11
CA TYR A 101 4.92 7.86 4.39
C TYR A 101 4.65 9.33 4.06
N SER A 102 3.96 9.54 2.93
CA SER A 102 3.63 10.83 2.37
C SER A 102 2.23 10.83 1.75
N GLY A 103 1.78 11.99 1.35
CA GLY A 103 0.46 12.16 0.73
C GLY A 103 -0.65 12.40 1.75
N SER A 104 -0.87 11.51 2.71
CA SER A 104 -1.75 11.77 3.83
C SER A 104 -1.05 12.60 4.90
N THR A 105 -1.76 13.51 5.49
CA THR A 105 -1.22 14.40 6.52
C THR A 105 -1.49 13.91 7.93
N ASP A 106 -2.40 12.96 8.12
CA ASP A 106 -2.83 12.53 9.46
C ASP A 106 -2.95 11.00 9.52
N ALA A 107 -1.80 10.34 9.73
CA ALA A 107 -1.74 8.91 9.99
C ALA A 107 -1.78 8.66 11.49
N ARG A 108 -2.61 7.72 11.94
CA ARG A 108 -2.83 7.41 13.35
C ARG A 108 -2.85 5.90 13.58
N VAL A 109 -2.58 5.52 14.85
CA VAL A 109 -2.89 4.20 15.38
C VAL A 109 -4.05 4.29 16.35
N SER A 110 -4.77 3.20 16.50
CA SER A 110 -5.85 3.10 17.48
C SER A 110 -5.82 1.74 18.16
N SER A 111 -5.95 1.72 19.49
CA SER A 111 -6.15 0.52 20.30
C SER A 111 -7.63 0.26 20.65
N ASN A 112 -8.52 1.11 20.15
CA ASN A 112 -9.97 0.98 20.33
C ASN A 112 -10.73 0.99 18.98
N ALA A 113 -10.04 0.57 17.89
CA ALA A 113 -10.61 0.51 16.55
C ALA A 113 -11.18 1.85 16.05
N PHE A 114 -10.58 2.99 16.46
CA PHE A 114 -11.10 4.34 16.16
C PHE A 114 -12.52 4.61 16.67
N ALA A 115 -12.96 3.93 17.74
CA ALA A 115 -14.24 4.18 18.36
C ALA A 115 -14.39 5.58 18.97
N ASP A 116 -13.27 6.27 19.19
CA ASP A 116 -13.21 7.68 19.59
C ASP A 116 -13.66 8.64 18.47
N LEU A 117 -13.55 8.22 17.21
CA LEU A 117 -14.04 8.96 16.04
C LEU A 117 -15.51 8.60 15.74
N GLU A 118 -15.84 7.31 15.74
CA GLU A 118 -17.20 6.78 15.51
C GLU A 118 -17.37 5.50 16.35
N PRO A 119 -18.29 5.47 17.33
CA PRO A 119 -18.43 4.32 18.23
C PRO A 119 -18.73 2.98 17.55
N THR A 120 -19.38 2.98 16.39
CA THR A 120 -19.69 1.74 15.64
C THR A 120 -18.44 1.06 15.11
N ASN A 121 -17.34 1.78 14.90
CA ASN A 121 -16.06 1.24 14.42
C ASN A 121 -15.51 0.12 15.32
N ALA A 122 -15.83 0.12 16.62
CA ALA A 122 -15.40 -0.92 17.56
C ALA A 122 -15.89 -2.33 17.19
N ASN A 123 -16.95 -2.43 16.39
CA ASN A 123 -17.50 -3.70 15.92
C ASN A 123 -17.04 -4.07 14.51
N GLU A 124 -16.41 -3.13 13.80
CA GLU A 124 -15.96 -3.30 12.40
C GLU A 124 -14.50 -3.70 12.36
N PHE A 125 -13.63 -2.90 12.99
CA PHE A 125 -12.20 -3.04 12.83
C PHE A 125 -11.58 -3.94 13.91
N VAL A 126 -10.87 -4.97 13.48
CA VAL A 126 -10.20 -5.92 14.35
C VAL A 126 -8.70 -5.92 14.04
N PRO A 127 -7.80 -5.76 15.03
CA PRO A 127 -6.37 -5.92 14.79
C PRO A 127 -6.05 -7.38 14.44
N PHE A 128 -5.13 -7.57 13.50
CA PHE A 128 -4.63 -8.89 13.13
C PHE A 128 -3.54 -9.34 14.09
N SER A 129 -2.62 -8.45 14.43
CA SER A 129 -1.56 -8.69 15.41
C SER A 129 -1.64 -7.69 16.55
N GLY A 130 -1.31 -8.14 17.77
CA GLY A 130 -1.31 -7.28 18.95
C GLY A 130 -2.66 -6.65 19.27
N SER A 131 -2.71 -5.31 19.39
CA SER A 131 -3.89 -4.58 19.86
C SER A 131 -4.19 -3.30 19.09
N LYS A 132 -3.40 -2.94 18.08
CA LYS A 132 -3.53 -1.66 17.38
C LYS A 132 -3.77 -1.85 15.90
N VAL A 133 -4.64 -0.99 15.37
CA VAL A 133 -4.83 -0.81 13.93
C VAL A 133 -4.32 0.56 13.51
N PHE A 134 -4.05 0.72 12.22
CA PHE A 134 -3.54 1.92 11.60
C PHE A 134 -4.51 2.44 10.53
N SER A 135 -4.66 3.75 10.44
CA SER A 135 -5.35 4.40 9.32
C SER A 135 -4.80 5.79 9.03
N ALA A 136 -4.88 6.20 7.78
CA ALA A 136 -4.81 7.60 7.40
C ALA A 136 -6.21 8.20 7.54
N VAL A 137 -6.39 9.14 8.48
CA VAL A 137 -7.71 9.67 8.85
C VAL A 137 -8.06 10.99 8.15
N SER A 138 -7.19 11.55 7.33
CA SER A 138 -7.44 12.77 6.55
C SER A 138 -7.64 12.52 5.06
N SER A 139 -7.27 11.34 4.60
CA SER A 139 -7.40 10.88 3.21
C SER A 139 -7.43 9.37 3.19
N ASN A 140 -8.24 8.78 2.35
CA ASN A 140 -8.19 7.34 2.08
C ASN A 140 -7.09 6.94 1.10
N ALA A 141 -6.36 7.89 0.52
CA ALA A 141 -5.25 7.64 -0.40
C ALA A 141 -3.97 8.30 0.09
N TRP A 142 -2.90 7.52 0.20
CA TRP A 142 -1.60 7.95 0.73
C TRP A 142 -0.47 7.06 0.19
N ASN A 143 0.79 7.47 0.42
CA ASN A 143 1.94 6.76 -0.13
C ASN A 143 2.88 6.27 0.98
N VAL A 144 3.54 5.16 0.70
CA VAL A 144 4.73 4.68 1.40
C VAL A 144 5.92 4.83 0.46
N ASP A 145 6.95 5.52 0.91
CA ASP A 145 8.24 5.67 0.24
C ASP A 145 9.30 4.92 1.05
N PHE A 146 10.38 4.51 0.38
CA PHE A 146 11.43 3.72 1.01
C PHE A 146 12.75 4.48 1.07
N GLN A 147 13.46 4.32 2.18
CA GLN A 147 14.80 4.81 2.43
C GLN A 147 15.67 3.69 2.96
N VAL A 148 16.97 3.81 2.82
CA VAL A 148 17.90 2.91 3.53
C VAL A 148 17.65 3.04 5.04
N ALA A 149 17.52 1.92 5.73
CA ALA A 149 17.19 1.91 7.15
C ALA A 149 18.21 2.73 7.96
N GLY A 150 17.72 3.72 8.73
CA GLY A 150 18.53 4.64 9.51
C GLY A 150 19.25 5.73 8.70
N GLN A 151 18.90 5.92 7.42
CA GLN A 151 19.50 6.93 6.55
C GLN A 151 18.43 7.68 5.75
N SER A 152 18.73 8.90 5.29
CA SER A 152 17.87 9.70 4.39
C SER A 152 18.08 9.36 2.91
N VAL A 153 18.72 8.24 2.60
CA VAL A 153 19.03 7.80 1.24
C VAL A 153 17.83 7.09 0.64
N ALA A 154 17.35 7.57 -0.50
CA ALA A 154 16.25 6.94 -1.23
C ALA A 154 16.58 5.49 -1.59
N ALA A 155 15.62 4.61 -1.38
CA ALA A 155 15.77 3.18 -1.55
C ALA A 155 14.62 2.58 -2.36
N SER A 156 14.82 1.33 -2.78
CA SER A 156 13.80 0.49 -3.37
C SER A 156 13.75 -0.86 -2.68
N ILE A 157 12.62 -1.50 -2.81
CA ILE A 157 12.32 -2.87 -2.41
C ILE A 157 11.89 -3.66 -3.65
N LYS A 158 11.65 -4.96 -3.49
CA LYS A 158 11.04 -5.81 -4.52
C LYS A 158 9.60 -6.15 -4.22
N GLY A 159 9.20 -6.17 -2.97
CA GLY A 159 7.85 -6.53 -2.58
C GLY A 159 7.35 -5.77 -1.36
N PHE A 160 6.07 -5.45 -1.39
CA PHE A 160 5.34 -4.87 -0.28
C PHE A 160 3.99 -5.58 -0.14
N GLY A 161 3.56 -5.81 1.09
CA GLY A 161 2.25 -6.33 1.42
C GLY A 161 1.73 -5.75 2.71
N ALA A 162 0.40 -5.77 2.88
CA ALA A 162 -0.26 -5.28 4.06
C ALA A 162 -1.51 -6.09 4.41
N VAL A 163 -1.84 -6.08 5.69
CA VAL A 163 -3.11 -6.58 6.22
C VAL A 163 -4.11 -5.45 6.27
N PHE A 164 -5.34 -5.77 5.92
CA PHE A 164 -6.50 -4.87 5.96
C PHE A 164 -7.59 -5.49 6.82
N SER A 165 -8.28 -4.68 7.58
CA SER A 165 -9.46 -5.08 8.35
C SER A 165 -10.68 -4.40 7.78
N ASP A 166 -11.76 -5.18 7.57
CA ASP A 166 -13.05 -4.73 7.10
C ASP A 166 -13.02 -4.18 5.66
N VAL A 167 -12.87 -5.07 4.69
CA VAL A 167 -12.89 -4.73 3.26
C VAL A 167 -14.22 -5.20 2.67
N ASP A 168 -15.22 -4.33 2.67
CA ASP A 168 -16.57 -4.67 2.21
C ASP A 168 -16.72 -4.62 0.69
N ARG A 169 -15.92 -3.76 0.03
CA ARG A 169 -15.98 -3.53 -1.42
C ARG A 169 -14.61 -3.63 -2.08
N SER A 170 -14.60 -3.90 -3.36
CA SER A 170 -13.37 -4.01 -4.17
C SER A 170 -12.73 -2.67 -4.54
N THR A 171 -12.81 -1.69 -3.64
CA THR A 171 -12.28 -0.33 -3.81
C THR A 171 -10.92 -0.13 -3.16
N THR A 172 -10.53 -1.03 -2.23
CA THR A 172 -9.23 -1.00 -1.58
C THR A 172 -8.15 -1.56 -2.51
N THR A 173 -7.09 -0.77 -2.74
CA THR A 173 -6.04 -1.12 -3.69
C THR A 173 -4.65 -0.72 -3.20
N ILE A 174 -3.63 -1.42 -3.74
CA ILE A 174 -2.23 -1.00 -3.66
C ILE A 174 -1.71 -0.82 -5.10
N GLU A 175 -1.20 0.37 -5.41
CA GLU A 175 -0.50 0.67 -6.65
C GLU A 175 1.01 0.77 -6.39
N TYR A 176 1.81 0.08 -7.19
CA TYR A 176 3.26 0.00 -7.05
C TYR A 176 3.95 0.85 -8.10
N PHE A 177 5.07 1.49 -7.74
CA PHE A 177 5.79 2.39 -8.64
C PHE A 177 7.29 2.11 -8.67
N SER A 178 7.86 2.20 -9.87
CA SER A 178 9.31 2.29 -10.11
C SER A 178 9.62 3.72 -10.59
N GLY A 179 10.09 4.58 -9.71
CA GLY A 179 10.15 6.01 -9.98
C GLY A 179 8.76 6.57 -10.34
N PRO A 180 8.59 7.21 -11.50
CA PRO A 180 7.29 7.74 -11.93
C PRO A 180 6.39 6.68 -12.63
N VAL A 181 6.91 5.49 -12.91
CA VAL A 181 6.21 4.47 -13.70
C VAL A 181 5.40 3.58 -12.80
N SER A 182 4.09 3.45 -13.06
CA SER A 182 3.23 2.46 -12.40
C SER A 182 3.57 1.06 -12.88
N LEU A 183 3.80 0.15 -11.93
CA LEU A 183 4.00 -1.28 -12.16
C LEU A 183 2.68 -2.06 -12.12
N GLY A 184 1.61 -1.42 -11.72
CA GLY A 184 0.26 -1.97 -11.67
C GLY A 184 -0.49 -1.61 -10.40
N VAL A 185 -1.83 -1.73 -10.51
CA VAL A 185 -2.78 -1.57 -9.41
C VAL A 185 -3.35 -2.94 -9.07
N PHE A 186 -3.33 -3.30 -7.79
CA PHE A 186 -3.79 -4.59 -7.30
C PHE A 186 -4.88 -4.39 -6.26
N THR A 187 -5.97 -5.13 -6.40
CA THR A 187 -7.14 -5.01 -5.53
C THR A 187 -7.03 -5.97 -4.35
N VAL A 188 -7.31 -5.46 -3.16
CA VAL A 188 -7.37 -6.25 -1.93
C VAL A 188 -8.63 -7.14 -1.98
N PRO A 189 -8.52 -8.44 -1.62
CA PRO A 189 -9.67 -9.32 -1.56
C PRO A 189 -10.73 -8.80 -0.58
N VAL A 190 -12.00 -8.89 -0.98
CA VAL A 190 -13.13 -8.51 -0.13
C VAL A 190 -13.29 -9.52 1.01
N LYS A 191 -13.48 -9.01 2.23
CA LYS A 191 -13.89 -9.77 3.40
C LYS A 191 -14.44 -8.82 4.46
N THR A 192 -15.72 -8.97 4.73
CA THR A 192 -16.52 -8.06 5.58
C THR A 192 -16.21 -8.20 7.07
N THR A 193 -16.81 -7.35 7.82
CA THR A 193 -16.81 -7.11 9.28
C THR A 193 -16.07 -8.14 10.14
N GLY A 194 -15.13 -7.65 10.96
CA GLY A 194 -14.42 -8.47 11.94
C GLY A 194 -13.44 -9.49 11.33
N SER A 195 -13.06 -9.31 10.08
CA SER A 195 -12.19 -10.21 9.35
C SER A 195 -11.05 -9.48 8.67
N HIS A 196 -10.06 -10.25 8.21
CA HIS A 196 -8.85 -9.70 7.60
C HIS A 196 -8.76 -10.06 6.13
N SER A 197 -8.11 -9.16 5.38
CA SER A 197 -7.64 -9.40 4.03
C SER A 197 -6.16 -9.10 3.94
N PHE A 198 -5.44 -9.88 3.16
CA PHE A 198 -4.02 -9.67 2.89
C PHE A 198 -3.80 -9.51 1.39
N LEU A 199 -2.98 -8.54 1.02
CA LEU A 199 -2.45 -8.40 -0.32
C LEU A 199 -0.96 -8.09 -0.23
N GLY A 200 -0.15 -8.93 -0.89
CA GLY A 200 1.28 -8.70 -1.11
C GLY A 200 1.63 -8.92 -2.57
N VAL A 201 2.47 -8.05 -3.13
CA VAL A 201 2.98 -8.19 -4.49
C VAL A 201 4.50 -8.09 -4.48
N TYR A 202 5.14 -9.03 -5.16
CA TYR A 202 6.59 -9.11 -5.31
C TYR A 202 6.97 -9.03 -6.79
N PHE A 203 7.92 -8.17 -7.13
CA PHE A 203 8.42 -7.93 -8.48
C PHE A 203 9.87 -8.43 -8.59
N PRO A 204 10.11 -9.62 -9.16
CA PRO A 204 11.46 -10.21 -9.21
C PRO A 204 12.49 -9.33 -9.92
N HIS A 205 12.04 -8.60 -10.94
CA HIS A 205 12.91 -7.87 -11.88
C HIS A 205 12.80 -6.35 -11.78
N GLU A 206 11.87 -5.83 -10.94
CA GLU A 206 11.64 -4.39 -10.81
C GLU A 206 12.17 -3.86 -9.48
N LYS A 207 12.28 -2.53 -9.40
CA LYS A 207 12.58 -1.78 -8.18
C LYS A 207 11.33 -1.00 -7.78
N VAL A 208 10.69 -1.40 -6.69
CA VAL A 208 9.57 -0.64 -6.14
C VAL A 208 10.11 0.47 -5.25
N THR A 209 9.94 1.71 -5.67
CA THR A 209 10.41 2.89 -4.93
C THR A 209 9.33 3.52 -4.07
N ARG A 210 8.06 3.27 -4.41
CA ARG A 210 6.88 3.78 -3.72
C ARG A 210 5.71 2.85 -3.92
N VAL A 211 4.84 2.78 -2.93
CA VAL A 211 3.49 2.22 -3.07
C VAL A 211 2.46 3.29 -2.70
N LYS A 212 1.34 3.33 -3.44
CA LYS A 212 0.17 4.14 -3.11
C LYS A 212 -0.92 3.21 -2.64
N ILE A 213 -1.44 3.48 -1.46
CA ILE A 213 -2.51 2.70 -0.84
C ILE A 213 -3.80 3.53 -0.91
N THR A 214 -4.87 2.89 -1.37
CA THR A 214 -6.24 3.43 -1.29
C THR A 214 -7.01 2.53 -0.34
N GLN A 215 -7.45 3.08 0.79
CA GLN A 215 -8.20 2.39 1.84
C GLN A 215 -9.68 2.68 1.67
N GLY A 216 -10.46 1.69 1.22
CA GLY A 216 -11.89 1.85 1.02
C GLY A 216 -12.29 3.02 0.13
N GLU A 217 -13.43 3.62 0.44
CA GLU A 217 -14.04 4.70 -0.33
C GLU A 217 -13.89 6.08 0.33
N ALA A 218 -13.65 6.08 1.65
CA ALA A 218 -13.47 7.31 2.43
C ALA A 218 -12.48 7.09 3.58
N PRO A 219 -11.86 8.17 4.13
CA PRO A 219 -11.06 8.06 5.34
C PRO A 219 -11.93 7.77 6.56
N VAL A 220 -11.37 7.09 7.55
CA VAL A 220 -11.97 6.99 8.87
C VAL A 220 -12.02 8.38 9.51
N ALA A 221 -13.20 8.88 9.85
CA ALA A 221 -13.40 10.24 10.33
C ALA A 221 -14.52 10.31 11.38
N ALA A 222 -14.56 11.42 12.14
CA ALA A 222 -15.54 11.63 13.17
C ALA A 222 -16.98 11.59 12.62
N GLY A 223 -17.83 10.71 13.22
CA GLY A 223 -19.21 10.52 12.84
C GLY A 223 -19.45 9.80 11.50
N GLN A 224 -18.39 9.27 10.88
CA GLN A 224 -18.49 8.54 9.63
C GLN A 224 -18.57 7.04 9.90
N LYS A 225 -19.73 6.47 9.61
CA LYS A 225 -20.00 5.04 9.77
C LYS A 225 -19.59 4.27 8.54
N ASP A 226 -19.10 3.06 8.77
CA ASP A 226 -18.92 2.07 7.72
C ASP A 226 -20.24 1.66 7.07
N VAL A 227 -20.18 1.15 5.83
CA VAL A 227 -21.34 0.71 5.06
C VAL A 227 -22.08 -0.43 5.76
N SER A 228 -21.38 -1.32 6.45
CA SER A 228 -21.95 -2.43 7.23
C SER A 228 -22.70 -1.95 8.48
N SER A 229 -22.30 -0.81 9.04
CA SER A 229 -22.94 -0.13 10.18
C SER A 229 -23.99 0.93 9.78
N GLY A 230 -24.41 0.90 8.52
CA GLY A 230 -25.44 1.81 8.00
C GLY A 230 -24.91 3.13 7.46
N GLY A 231 -23.60 3.23 7.21
CA GLY A 231 -22.97 4.30 6.43
C GLY A 231 -23.16 4.12 4.93
N THR A 232 -22.47 4.94 4.16
CA THR A 232 -22.55 4.92 2.69
C THR A 232 -21.26 4.45 2.03
N ASN A 233 -20.14 4.54 2.74
CA ASN A 233 -18.80 4.23 2.24
C ASN A 233 -18.24 3.00 2.95
N ASP A 234 -17.44 2.23 2.24
CA ASP A 234 -16.56 1.20 2.78
C ASP A 234 -15.38 1.90 3.47
N LEU A 235 -15.25 1.73 4.78
CA LEU A 235 -14.16 2.26 5.60
C LEU A 235 -13.21 1.11 5.96
N VAL A 236 -11.95 1.25 5.65
CA VAL A 236 -10.94 0.19 5.83
C VAL A 236 -9.80 0.70 6.71
N VAL A 237 -9.38 -0.12 7.66
CA VAL A 237 -8.15 0.12 8.41
C VAL A 237 -7.08 -0.92 8.08
N MET A 238 -5.87 -0.69 8.51
CA MET A 238 -4.73 -1.55 8.20
C MET A 238 -4.05 -2.06 9.47
N ASP A 239 -3.31 -3.15 9.28
CA ASP A 239 -2.42 -3.67 10.30
C ASP A 239 -1.07 -4.01 9.65
N ASP A 240 -0.47 -5.15 9.93
CA ASP A 240 0.90 -5.52 9.56
C ASP A 240 1.32 -5.14 8.14
N PHE A 241 2.46 -4.45 8.03
CA PHE A 241 3.16 -4.22 6.76
C PHE A 241 4.37 -5.12 6.65
N LEU A 242 4.56 -5.73 5.49
CA LEU A 242 5.65 -6.63 5.16
C LEU A 242 6.37 -6.14 3.89
N TYR A 243 7.69 -6.03 3.93
CA TYR A 243 8.51 -5.66 2.77
C TYR A 243 9.94 -6.21 2.91
N ASP A 244 10.64 -6.40 1.79
CA ASP A 244 12.05 -6.78 1.84
C ASP A 244 12.94 -5.60 2.24
N GLU A 245 14.19 -5.89 2.60
CA GLU A 245 15.15 -4.87 3.06
C GLU A 245 15.32 -3.75 2.04
N PRO A 246 15.01 -2.47 2.40
CA PRO A 246 15.17 -1.33 1.50
C PRO A 246 16.64 -1.09 1.14
N ARG A 247 16.94 -1.02 -0.14
CA ARG A 247 18.31 -0.85 -0.66
C ARG A 247 18.42 0.42 -1.47
N ALA A 248 19.56 1.12 -1.32
CA ALA A 248 19.82 2.34 -2.07
C ALA A 248 19.56 2.15 -3.57
N ASN A 249 18.93 3.12 -4.18
CA ASN A 249 18.75 3.16 -5.63
C ASN A 249 20.10 3.42 -6.28
N GLN A 250 20.71 2.38 -6.85
CA GLN A 250 21.91 2.47 -7.68
C GLN A 250 21.53 2.58 -9.15
#